data_1a9a72bd8edc3a195ecec425fb6994a7
#
_entry.id   1a9a72bd8edc3a195ecec425fb6994a7
#
_cell.length_a   1.000
_cell.length_b   1.000
_cell.length_c   1.000
_cell.angle_alpha   90.00
_cell.angle_beta   90.00
_cell.angle_gamma   90.00
#
_symmetry.space_group_name_H-M   'P 1'
#
loop_
_entity.id
_entity.type
_entity.pdbx_description
1 polymer ?
#
loop_
_entity_poly.entity_id
_entity_poly.type
_entity_poly.pdbx_seq_one_letter_code
_entity_poly.pdbx_strand_id
1 'polypeptide(L)'
;MFITGPDVVKSVTQEEVSKEDLGGVGVHMTKSGVAHLSAENDIECINYIRELISYLPGNNMEEPPFVATSDSPTRLTPELSNLVPTNPNQPYDIKEMIEAVADDNSFFELQAEFAANIVTGYIRLNGKTVGVVANQPLVLAGTLDINASVKAARFVRFCDAFNIP
;
A
#
# COMPACT_ATOMS: atom_id res chain seq x y z
N MET A 1 -9.06 7.08 -16.00
CA MET A 1 -8.27 6.88 -17.26
C MET A 1 -8.79 5.62 -17.95
N PHE A 2 -9.06 5.67 -19.28
CA PHE A 2 -9.57 4.53 -20.06
C PHE A 2 -9.02 4.60 -21.49
N ILE A 3 -8.95 3.47 -22.18
CA ILE A 3 -8.41 3.37 -23.54
C ILE A 3 -9.40 3.90 -24.56
N THR A 4 -10.70 3.59 -24.39
CA THR A 4 -11.80 4.05 -25.26
C THR A 4 -12.88 4.72 -24.42
N GLY A 5 -13.53 5.77 -24.97
CA GLY A 5 -14.60 6.49 -24.27
C GLY A 5 -15.93 5.73 -24.25
N PRO A 6 -16.89 6.17 -23.40
CA PRO A 6 -18.22 5.56 -23.28
C PRO A 6 -18.98 5.45 -24.62
N ASP A 7 -18.83 6.44 -25.50
CA ASP A 7 -19.53 6.44 -26.81
C ASP A 7 -19.03 5.32 -27.72
N VAL A 8 -17.74 4.98 -27.65
CA VAL A 8 -17.17 3.87 -28.42
C VAL A 8 -17.64 2.53 -27.82
N VAL A 9 -17.66 2.42 -26.49
CA VAL A 9 -18.21 1.22 -25.82
C VAL A 9 -19.65 1.02 -26.24
N LYS A 10 -20.51 2.05 -26.17
CA LYS A 10 -21.90 2.00 -26.59
C LYS A 10 -22.06 1.59 -28.05
N SER A 11 -21.22 2.08 -28.94
CA SER A 11 -21.31 1.76 -30.39
C SER A 11 -20.90 0.31 -30.70
N VAL A 12 -19.99 -0.28 -29.90
CA VAL A 12 -19.45 -1.64 -30.17
C VAL A 12 -20.18 -2.72 -29.38
N THR A 13 -20.39 -2.50 -28.06
CA THR A 13 -21.00 -3.52 -27.17
C THR A 13 -22.46 -3.24 -26.83
N GLN A 14 -22.99 -2.06 -27.20
CA GLN A 14 -24.33 -1.56 -26.86
C GLN A 14 -24.54 -1.37 -25.33
N GLU A 15 -23.47 -1.33 -24.55
CA GLU A 15 -23.50 -1.07 -23.13
C GLU A 15 -23.45 0.43 -22.85
N GLU A 16 -24.27 0.89 -21.90
CA GLU A 16 -24.21 2.25 -21.39
C GLU A 16 -23.38 2.28 -20.11
N VAL A 17 -22.22 2.93 -20.19
CA VAL A 17 -21.30 3.08 -19.05
C VAL A 17 -20.98 4.55 -18.84
N SER A 18 -20.88 4.99 -17.59
CA SER A 18 -20.40 6.32 -17.28
C SER A 18 -18.86 6.40 -17.41
N LYS A 19 -18.31 7.61 -17.49
CA LYS A 19 -16.85 7.81 -17.49
C LYS A 19 -16.22 7.30 -16.19
N GLU A 20 -16.93 7.46 -15.07
CA GLU A 20 -16.47 7.02 -13.75
C GLU A 20 -16.46 5.48 -13.65
N ASP A 21 -17.51 4.81 -14.13
CA ASP A 21 -17.57 3.35 -14.11
C ASP A 21 -16.58 2.71 -15.08
N LEU A 22 -16.24 3.41 -16.17
CA LEU A 22 -15.29 2.91 -17.17
C LEU A 22 -13.83 3.07 -16.72
N GLY A 23 -13.49 4.14 -16.03
CA GLY A 23 -12.11 4.39 -15.64
C GLY A 23 -11.92 5.61 -14.74
N GLY A 24 -12.83 5.79 -13.79
CA GLY A 24 -12.69 6.76 -12.71
C GLY A 24 -11.73 6.30 -11.62
N VAL A 25 -11.53 7.14 -10.62
CA VAL A 25 -10.62 6.89 -9.50
C VAL A 25 -11.00 5.59 -8.79
N GLY A 26 -12.28 5.41 -8.43
CA GLY A 26 -12.76 4.23 -7.72
C GLY A 26 -12.45 2.92 -8.46
N VAL A 27 -12.60 2.88 -9.78
CA VAL A 27 -12.27 1.68 -10.59
C VAL A 27 -10.78 1.36 -10.51
N HIS A 28 -9.92 2.38 -10.60
CA HIS A 28 -8.47 2.17 -10.59
C HIS A 28 -7.91 1.89 -9.21
N MET A 29 -8.56 2.39 -8.17
CA MET A 29 -8.19 2.10 -6.78
C MET A 29 -8.65 0.71 -6.32
N THR A 30 -9.84 0.24 -6.75
CA THR A 30 -10.43 -0.98 -6.17
C THR A 30 -10.42 -2.20 -7.08
N LYS A 31 -10.56 -2.01 -8.41
CA LYS A 31 -10.72 -3.11 -9.37
C LYS A 31 -9.46 -3.41 -10.15
N SER A 32 -8.83 -2.39 -10.75
CA SER A 32 -7.67 -2.59 -11.61
C SER A 32 -6.33 -2.53 -10.85
N GLY A 33 -6.29 -1.89 -9.68
CA GLY A 33 -5.08 -1.69 -8.90
C GLY A 33 -3.99 -0.87 -9.63
N VAL A 34 -4.37 -0.12 -10.67
CA VAL A 34 -3.43 0.72 -11.43
C VAL A 34 -3.05 1.95 -10.62
N ALA A 35 -4.02 2.57 -9.94
CA ALA A 35 -3.76 3.68 -9.03
C ALA A 35 -3.28 3.14 -7.68
N HIS A 36 -2.24 3.75 -7.13
CA HIS A 36 -1.67 3.35 -5.84
C HIS A 36 -2.18 4.22 -4.70
N LEU A 37 -2.49 5.48 -5.01
CA LEU A 37 -2.98 6.50 -4.10
C LEU A 37 -4.03 7.33 -4.82
N SER A 38 -4.97 7.88 -4.08
CA SER A 38 -5.90 8.91 -4.52
C SER A 38 -5.84 10.10 -3.58
N ALA A 39 -6.14 11.28 -4.09
CA ALA A 39 -6.15 12.52 -3.33
C ALA A 39 -7.40 13.33 -3.69
N GLU A 40 -7.92 14.09 -2.75
CA GLU A 40 -9.09 14.94 -2.97
C GLU A 40 -8.76 16.19 -3.78
N ASN A 41 -7.49 16.63 -3.74
CA ASN A 41 -7.02 17.83 -4.42
C ASN A 41 -5.53 17.76 -4.74
N ASP A 42 -5.06 18.72 -5.57
CA ASP A 42 -3.66 18.77 -6.04
C ASP A 42 -2.65 18.95 -4.90
N ILE A 43 -3.01 19.68 -3.84
CA ILE A 43 -2.11 19.94 -2.71
C ILE A 43 -1.86 18.65 -1.95
N GLU A 44 -2.90 17.88 -1.67
CA GLU A 44 -2.82 16.59 -1.04
C GLU A 44 -2.03 15.59 -1.89
N CYS A 45 -2.29 15.57 -3.20
CA CYS A 45 -1.55 14.75 -4.14
C CYS A 45 -0.04 15.05 -4.12
N ILE A 46 0.33 16.33 -4.12
CA ILE A 46 1.74 16.76 -4.03
C ILE A 46 2.36 16.32 -2.70
N ASN A 47 1.62 16.40 -1.60
CA ASN A 47 2.10 15.95 -0.30
C ASN A 47 2.36 14.44 -0.28
N TYR A 48 1.43 13.62 -0.80
CA TYR A 48 1.64 12.17 -0.95
C TYR A 48 2.84 11.83 -1.83
N ILE A 49 3.03 12.55 -2.94
CA ILE A 49 4.19 12.36 -3.82
C ILE A 49 5.49 12.68 -3.07
N ARG A 50 5.54 13.79 -2.33
CA ARG A 50 6.72 14.17 -1.54
C ARG A 50 7.02 13.15 -0.45
N GLU A 51 6.00 12.67 0.22
CA GLU A 51 6.13 11.64 1.24
C GLU A 51 6.64 10.34 0.63
N LEU A 52 6.03 9.85 -0.46
CA LEU A 52 6.49 8.65 -1.18
C LEU A 52 7.97 8.77 -1.60
N ILE A 53 8.35 9.89 -2.21
CA ILE A 53 9.74 10.10 -2.64
C ILE A 53 10.71 10.07 -1.46
N SER A 54 10.28 10.45 -0.26
CA SER A 54 11.14 10.39 0.93
C SER A 54 11.52 8.97 1.36
N TYR A 55 10.81 7.95 0.87
CA TYR A 55 11.13 6.53 1.10
C TYR A 55 12.00 5.93 0.00
N LEU A 56 12.12 6.58 -1.16
CA LEU A 56 12.75 6.00 -2.34
C LEU A 56 14.15 6.55 -2.56
N PRO A 57 15.11 5.73 -3.03
CA PRO A 57 16.41 6.24 -3.44
C PRO A 57 16.31 7.05 -4.75
N GLY A 58 17.31 7.86 -5.05
CA GLY A 58 17.38 8.61 -6.30
C GLY A 58 17.56 7.74 -7.54
N ASN A 59 18.10 6.56 -7.37
CA ASN A 59 18.28 5.52 -8.40
C ASN A 59 18.56 4.15 -7.74
N ASN A 60 18.66 3.11 -8.56
CA ASN A 60 18.87 1.73 -8.10
C ASN A 60 20.29 1.43 -7.58
N MET A 61 21.21 2.38 -7.62
CA MET A 61 22.58 2.25 -7.11
C MET A 61 22.79 2.95 -5.78
N GLU A 62 21.79 3.68 -5.30
CA GLU A 62 21.80 4.41 -4.04
C GLU A 62 20.94 3.71 -3.00
N GLU A 63 21.26 3.96 -1.73
CA GLU A 63 20.36 3.57 -0.63
C GLU A 63 19.22 4.60 -0.50
N PRO A 64 18.04 4.18 0.00
CA PRO A 64 16.96 5.10 0.36
C PRO A 64 17.43 6.18 1.33
N PRO A 65 16.83 7.38 1.31
CA PRO A 65 17.19 8.46 2.22
C PRO A 65 17.08 8.04 3.69
N PHE A 66 18.12 8.35 4.47
CA PHE A 66 18.08 8.20 5.92
C PHE A 66 17.34 9.39 6.55
N VAL A 67 16.39 9.10 7.43
CA VAL A 67 15.67 10.10 8.22
C VAL A 67 15.97 9.87 9.69
N ALA A 68 16.54 10.88 10.34
CA ALA A 68 16.83 10.76 11.78
C ALA A 68 15.52 10.58 12.56
N THR A 69 15.51 9.60 13.45
CA THR A 69 14.38 9.28 14.32
C THR A 69 14.77 9.51 15.78
N SER A 70 13.80 9.89 16.60
CA SER A 70 13.92 9.89 18.05
C SER A 70 13.58 8.53 18.69
N ASP A 71 13.05 7.61 17.89
CA ASP A 71 12.65 6.28 18.34
C ASP A 71 13.90 5.41 18.65
N SER A 72 13.87 4.71 19.76
CA SER A 72 14.99 3.87 20.17
C SER A 72 14.96 2.52 19.45
N PRO A 73 16.07 2.07 18.85
CA PRO A 73 16.14 0.74 18.22
C PRO A 73 15.99 -0.41 19.23
N THR A 74 16.03 -0.11 20.53
CA THR A 74 15.80 -1.06 21.63
C THR A 74 14.45 -0.87 22.31
N ARG A 75 13.57 -0.06 21.74
CA ARG A 75 12.20 0.15 22.23
C ARG A 75 11.47 -1.20 22.32
N LEU A 76 10.79 -1.40 23.43
CA LEU A 76 9.89 -2.54 23.62
C LEU A 76 8.48 -2.14 23.20
N THR A 77 7.76 -3.09 22.59
CA THR A 77 6.38 -2.95 22.14
C THR A 77 5.47 -3.93 22.89
N PRO A 78 5.25 -3.74 24.22
CA PRO A 78 4.48 -4.70 25.03
C PRO A 78 3.02 -4.84 24.58
N GLU A 79 2.46 -3.84 23.91
CA GLU A 79 1.13 -3.82 23.33
C GLU A 79 0.92 -4.96 22.32
N LEU A 80 1.97 -5.36 21.61
CA LEU A 80 1.90 -6.44 20.63
C LEU A 80 1.61 -7.81 21.26
N SER A 81 1.89 -7.98 22.56
CA SER A 81 1.62 -9.23 23.26
C SER A 81 0.14 -9.62 23.28
N ASN A 82 -0.76 -8.64 23.15
CA ASN A 82 -2.21 -8.84 23.18
C ASN A 82 -2.88 -8.59 21.83
N LEU A 83 -2.12 -8.18 20.80
CA LEU A 83 -2.68 -7.82 19.50
C LEU A 83 -3.25 -9.06 18.78
N VAL A 84 -2.51 -10.16 18.80
CA VAL A 84 -2.97 -11.42 18.20
C VAL A 84 -3.88 -12.15 19.19
N PRO A 85 -5.18 -12.30 18.89
CA PRO A 85 -6.12 -12.96 19.79
C PRO A 85 -5.75 -14.44 20.02
N THR A 86 -6.00 -14.92 21.21
CA THR A 86 -5.86 -16.37 21.52
C THR A 86 -6.94 -17.21 20.84
N ASN A 87 -8.07 -16.60 20.49
CA ASN A 87 -9.13 -17.24 19.72
C ASN A 87 -8.79 -17.17 18.22
N PRO A 88 -8.54 -18.30 17.52
CA PRO A 88 -8.15 -18.32 16.12
C PRO A 88 -9.24 -17.80 15.15
N ASN A 89 -10.49 -17.69 15.62
CA ASN A 89 -11.60 -17.18 14.81
C ASN A 89 -11.79 -15.66 14.97
N GLN A 90 -11.00 -15.02 15.81
CA GLN A 90 -11.07 -13.56 15.99
C GLN A 90 -10.01 -12.89 15.09
N PRO A 91 -10.42 -12.15 14.06
CA PRO A 91 -9.49 -11.42 13.21
C PRO A 91 -8.89 -10.22 13.96
N TYR A 92 -7.72 -9.78 13.52
CA TYR A 92 -7.03 -8.58 14.01
C TYR A 92 -6.48 -7.78 12.83
N ASP A 93 -6.22 -6.49 13.07
CA ASP A 93 -5.62 -5.61 12.05
C ASP A 93 -4.09 -5.70 12.11
N ILE A 94 -3.49 -6.21 11.03
CA ILE A 94 -2.03 -6.28 10.92
C ILE A 94 -1.36 -4.91 10.88
N LYS A 95 -2.10 -3.85 10.49
CA LYS A 95 -1.57 -2.48 10.43
C LYS A 95 -1.16 -1.98 11.82
N GLU A 96 -1.91 -2.34 12.87
CA GLU A 96 -1.54 -2.01 14.24
C GLU A 96 -0.16 -2.57 14.62
N MET A 97 0.17 -3.78 14.12
CA MET A 97 1.50 -4.36 14.33
C MET A 97 2.57 -3.60 13.54
N ILE A 98 2.28 -3.26 12.29
CA ILE A 98 3.22 -2.53 11.42
C ILE A 98 3.52 -1.15 12.03
N GLU A 99 2.50 -0.43 12.45
CA GLU A 99 2.62 0.89 13.08
C GLU A 99 3.37 0.83 14.42
N ALA A 100 3.11 -0.21 15.23
CA ALA A 100 3.77 -0.39 16.51
C ALA A 100 5.29 -0.63 16.38
N VAL A 101 5.76 -1.25 15.30
CA VAL A 101 7.20 -1.50 15.08
C VAL A 101 7.88 -0.41 14.27
N ALA A 102 7.12 0.39 13.50
CA ALA A 102 7.65 1.47 12.68
C ALA A 102 8.15 2.64 13.54
N ASP A 103 9.20 3.31 13.09
CA ASP A 103 9.67 4.54 13.71
C ASP A 103 8.62 5.66 13.55
N ASP A 104 8.31 6.37 14.65
CA ASP A 104 7.53 7.62 14.65
C ASP A 104 6.26 7.59 13.75
N ASN A 105 5.54 6.45 13.70
CA ASN A 105 4.38 6.21 12.85
C ASN A 105 4.66 6.39 11.33
N SER A 106 5.82 5.97 10.88
CA SER A 106 6.28 6.13 9.50
C SER A 106 5.65 5.16 8.50
N PHE A 107 4.48 4.60 8.77
CA PHE A 107 3.84 3.67 7.85
C PHE A 107 3.14 4.41 6.70
N PHE A 108 3.60 4.16 5.47
CA PHE A 108 3.04 4.67 4.22
C PHE A 108 2.49 3.52 3.38
N GLU A 109 1.18 3.31 3.47
CA GLU A 109 0.49 2.23 2.76
C GLU A 109 0.28 2.57 1.28
N LEU A 110 0.49 1.57 0.40
CA LEU A 110 0.20 1.65 -1.03
C LEU A 110 -0.95 0.70 -1.39
N GLN A 111 -1.81 1.15 -2.31
CA GLN A 111 -2.94 0.36 -2.82
C GLN A 111 -3.86 -0.19 -1.71
N ALA A 112 -4.16 0.63 -0.70
CA ALA A 112 -4.97 0.22 0.45
C ALA A 112 -6.34 -0.38 0.06
N GLU A 113 -6.97 0.14 -1.01
CA GLU A 113 -8.29 -0.29 -1.48
C GLU A 113 -8.25 -1.48 -2.47
N PHE A 114 -7.08 -1.78 -3.06
CA PHE A 114 -6.93 -2.92 -3.98
C PHE A 114 -6.38 -4.13 -3.23
N ALA A 115 -7.05 -5.28 -3.37
CA ALA A 115 -6.65 -6.52 -2.72
C ALA A 115 -6.31 -6.29 -1.23
N ALA A 116 -7.29 -5.80 -0.47
CA ALA A 116 -7.11 -5.38 0.92
C ALA A 116 -6.77 -6.55 1.89
N ASN A 117 -6.82 -7.80 1.42
CA ASN A 117 -6.37 -9.00 2.12
C ASN A 117 -4.83 -9.11 2.22
N ILE A 118 -4.10 -8.23 1.53
CA ILE A 118 -2.66 -8.03 1.70
C ILE A 118 -2.32 -6.55 1.81
N VAL A 119 -1.47 -6.21 2.75
CA VAL A 119 -0.96 -4.86 2.99
C VAL A 119 0.41 -4.73 2.35
N THR A 120 0.65 -3.66 1.61
CA THR A 120 1.95 -3.29 1.04
C THR A 120 2.25 -1.83 1.33
N GLY A 121 3.47 -1.50 1.68
CA GLY A 121 3.85 -0.13 1.99
C GLY A 121 5.27 -0.01 2.49
N TYR A 122 5.65 1.18 2.90
CA TYR A 122 6.96 1.49 3.45
C TYR A 122 6.85 1.89 4.91
N ILE A 123 7.85 1.51 5.69
CA ILE A 123 8.08 1.99 7.05
C ILE A 123 9.52 2.47 7.17
N ARG A 124 9.85 3.08 8.31
CA ARG A 124 11.23 3.28 8.72
C ARG A 124 11.54 2.45 9.95
N LEU A 125 12.74 1.88 9.97
CA LEU A 125 13.31 1.21 11.13
C LEU A 125 14.71 1.79 11.37
N ASN A 126 14.90 2.45 12.51
CA ASN A 126 16.12 3.19 12.84
C ASN A 126 16.51 4.17 11.71
N GLY A 127 15.52 4.89 11.19
CA GLY A 127 15.66 5.89 10.13
C GLY A 127 15.83 5.35 8.70
N LYS A 128 15.92 4.05 8.52
CA LYS A 128 16.09 3.41 7.21
C LYS A 128 14.76 2.92 6.66
N THR A 129 14.52 3.13 5.37
CA THR A 129 13.33 2.63 4.68
C THR A 129 13.35 1.11 4.58
N VAL A 130 12.21 0.50 4.87
CA VAL A 130 11.95 -0.95 4.73
C VAL A 130 10.60 -1.14 4.04
N GLY A 131 10.55 -2.03 3.05
CA GLY A 131 9.30 -2.46 2.42
C GLY A 131 8.57 -3.48 3.29
N VAL A 132 7.26 -3.32 3.44
CA VAL A 132 6.40 -4.23 4.20
C VAL A 132 5.42 -4.92 3.27
N VAL A 133 5.33 -6.24 3.42
CA VAL A 133 4.27 -7.07 2.82
C VAL A 133 3.70 -7.94 3.93
N ALA A 134 2.41 -7.78 4.21
CA ALA A 134 1.76 -8.50 5.30
C ALA A 134 0.35 -8.96 4.92
N ASN A 135 -0.04 -10.15 5.35
CA ASN A 135 -1.41 -10.61 5.22
C ASN A 135 -2.31 -9.80 6.16
N GLN A 136 -3.52 -9.43 5.70
CA GLN A 136 -4.52 -8.72 6.50
C GLN A 136 -5.61 -9.68 6.97
N PRO A 137 -5.56 -10.16 8.24
CA PRO A 137 -6.54 -11.12 8.75
C PRO A 137 -7.99 -10.63 8.78
N LEU A 138 -8.21 -9.31 8.83
CA LEU A 138 -9.54 -8.73 8.78
C LEU A 138 -10.26 -8.97 7.44
N VAL A 139 -9.50 -9.19 6.36
CA VAL A 139 -10.06 -9.35 5.02
C VAL A 139 -9.74 -10.74 4.50
N LEU A 140 -10.77 -11.53 4.20
CA LEU A 140 -10.65 -12.92 3.72
C LEU A 140 -9.72 -13.80 4.60
N ALA A 141 -9.67 -13.53 5.90
CA ALA A 141 -8.77 -14.18 6.84
C ALA A 141 -7.27 -14.13 6.41
N GLY A 142 -6.88 -13.11 5.65
CA GLY A 142 -5.52 -12.94 5.13
C GLY A 142 -5.11 -13.95 4.06
N THR A 143 -6.05 -14.66 3.44
CA THR A 143 -5.73 -15.62 2.37
C THR A 143 -5.35 -14.87 1.10
N LEU A 144 -4.32 -15.37 0.40
CA LEU A 144 -3.87 -14.78 -0.85
C LEU A 144 -4.73 -15.27 -2.02
N ASP A 145 -5.37 -14.34 -2.69
CA ASP A 145 -6.00 -14.54 -3.99
C ASP A 145 -5.08 -14.06 -5.13
N ILE A 146 -5.59 -14.11 -6.36
CA ILE A 146 -4.84 -13.68 -7.54
C ILE A 146 -4.43 -12.20 -7.44
N ASN A 147 -5.35 -11.33 -7.03
CA ASN A 147 -5.10 -9.90 -6.93
C ASN A 147 -4.09 -9.57 -5.83
N ALA A 148 -4.19 -10.21 -4.66
CA ALA A 148 -3.22 -10.08 -3.59
C ALA A 148 -1.83 -10.52 -4.02
N SER A 149 -1.74 -11.64 -4.75
CA SER A 149 -0.46 -12.15 -5.28
C SER A 149 0.15 -11.19 -6.30
N VAL A 150 -0.65 -10.60 -7.19
CA VAL A 150 -0.20 -9.60 -8.18
C VAL A 150 0.28 -8.33 -7.49
N LYS A 151 -0.48 -7.82 -6.50
CA LYS A 151 -0.11 -6.64 -5.69
C LYS A 151 1.23 -6.86 -4.99
N ALA A 152 1.36 -7.96 -4.24
CA ALA A 152 2.58 -8.28 -3.52
C ALA A 152 3.78 -8.47 -4.47
N ALA A 153 3.63 -9.23 -5.55
CA ALA A 153 4.71 -9.49 -6.51
C ALA A 153 5.20 -8.20 -7.19
N ARG A 154 4.29 -7.27 -7.50
CA ARG A 154 4.66 -5.97 -8.07
C ARG A 154 5.45 -5.15 -7.08
N PHE A 155 5.01 -5.08 -5.82
CA PHE A 155 5.67 -4.33 -4.76
C PHE A 155 7.06 -4.90 -4.45
N VAL A 156 7.18 -6.22 -4.26
CA VAL A 156 8.47 -6.89 -3.99
C VAL A 156 9.47 -6.64 -5.12
N ARG A 157 9.05 -6.77 -6.39
CA ARG A 157 9.93 -6.48 -7.53
C ARG A 157 10.38 -5.02 -7.59
N PHE A 158 9.53 -4.09 -7.16
CA PHE A 158 9.92 -2.68 -7.05
C PHE A 158 10.96 -2.49 -5.95
N CYS A 159 10.76 -3.06 -4.77
CA CYS A 159 11.73 -3.01 -3.69
C CYS A 159 13.08 -3.61 -4.09
N ASP A 160 13.09 -4.77 -4.76
CA ASP A 160 14.30 -5.41 -5.28
C ASP A 160 15.01 -4.51 -6.30
N ALA A 161 14.27 -3.89 -7.22
CA ALA A 161 14.84 -3.00 -8.24
C ALA A 161 15.51 -1.74 -7.67
N PHE A 162 15.10 -1.29 -6.48
CA PHE A 162 15.58 -0.06 -5.83
C PHE A 162 16.34 -0.31 -4.51
N ASN A 163 16.82 -1.52 -4.26
CA ASN A 163 17.58 -1.89 -3.05
C ASN A 163 16.84 -1.54 -1.74
N ILE A 164 15.53 -1.66 -1.72
CA ILE A 164 14.73 -1.47 -0.52
C ILE A 164 14.55 -2.83 0.16
N PRO A 165 15.07 -3.04 1.37
CA PRO A 165 14.94 -4.29 2.11
C PRO A 165 13.49 -4.57 2.50
#